data_d596b747a372e40e800554ab86ac0bbb
#
_entry.id   d596b747a372e40e800554ab86ac0bbb
#
_cell.length_a   1.000
_cell.length_b   1.000
_cell.length_c   1.000
_cell.angle_alpha   90.00
_cell.angle_beta   90.00
_cell.angle_gamma   90.00
#
_symmetry.space_group_name_H-M   'P 1'
#
loop_
_entity.id
_entity.type
_entity.pdbx_description
1 polymer ?
#
loop_
_entity_poly.entity_id
_entity_poly.type
_entity_poly.pdbx_seq_one_letter_code
_entity_poly.pdbx_strand_id
1 'polypeptide(L)'
;NPVVDRETFTSLLRTNPSLVSYPLAGGRFKLSAAWLIDNAGLRGYRMGDVGVWEKQPLVLVNYGQATGEDIYAMAQDVRLRVKNCFGVKLEPEVAMV
;
A
#
# COMPACT_ATOMS: atom_id res chain seq x y z
N ASN A 1 1.02 7.56 -3.17
CA ASN A 1 0.03 7.73 -2.08
C ASN A 1 -1.34 8.05 -2.68
N PRO A 2 -2.38 7.29 -2.34
CA PRO A 2 -3.71 7.51 -2.90
C PRO A 2 -4.36 8.77 -2.34
N VAL A 3 -5.21 9.40 -3.15
CA VAL A 3 -5.97 10.59 -2.76
C VAL A 3 -7.44 10.21 -2.68
N VAL A 4 -8.09 10.57 -1.59
CA VAL A 4 -9.50 10.28 -1.36
C VAL A 4 -10.25 11.56 -1.00
N ASP A 5 -11.58 11.51 -1.14
CA ASP A 5 -12.43 12.61 -0.73
C ASP A 5 -12.64 12.62 0.80
N ARG A 6 -13.26 13.67 1.29
CA ARG A 6 -13.50 13.84 2.74
C ARG A 6 -14.37 12.73 3.31
N GLU A 7 -15.39 12.32 2.59
CA GLU A 7 -16.31 11.28 3.06
C GLU A 7 -15.58 9.96 3.26
N THR A 8 -14.78 9.55 2.27
CA THR A 8 -13.97 8.34 2.34
C THR A 8 -12.97 8.43 3.48
N PHE A 9 -12.28 9.58 3.59
CA PHE A 9 -11.30 9.81 4.66
C PHE A 9 -11.94 9.69 6.04
N THR A 10 -13.07 10.35 6.24
CA THR A 10 -13.77 10.35 7.53
C THR A 10 -14.18 8.93 7.93
N SER A 11 -14.70 8.18 6.96
CA SER A 11 -15.09 6.79 7.18
C SER A 11 -13.90 5.92 7.58
N LEU A 12 -12.78 6.06 6.86
CA LEU A 12 -11.56 5.30 7.17
C LEU A 12 -10.98 5.66 8.53
N LEU A 13 -10.96 6.95 8.86
CA LEU A 13 -10.41 7.41 10.13
C LEU A 13 -11.22 6.90 11.32
N ARG A 14 -12.52 6.74 11.15
CA ARG A 14 -13.41 6.23 12.20
C ARG A 14 -13.02 4.81 12.62
N THR A 15 -12.70 3.95 11.65
CA THR A 15 -12.29 2.56 11.93
C THR A 15 -10.80 2.41 12.09
N ASN A 16 -10.00 3.39 11.64
CA ASN A 16 -8.55 3.35 11.69
C ASN A 16 -8.00 4.67 12.25
N PRO A 17 -8.11 4.87 13.59
CA PRO A 17 -7.74 6.16 14.19
C PRO A 17 -6.27 6.55 14.02
N SER A 18 -5.38 5.58 13.78
CA SER A 18 -3.95 5.84 13.57
C SER A 18 -3.59 6.12 12.10
N LEU A 19 -4.58 6.20 11.21
CA LEU A 19 -4.34 6.44 9.80
C LEU A 19 -3.49 7.69 9.57
N VAL A 20 -2.40 7.53 8.84
CA VAL A 20 -1.51 8.63 8.46
C VAL A 20 -2.00 9.24 7.17
N SER A 21 -2.28 10.54 7.20
CA SER A 21 -2.83 11.24 6.05
C SER A 21 -2.38 12.69 6.03
N TYR A 22 -2.56 13.34 4.88
CA TYR A 22 -2.16 14.73 4.67
C TYR A 22 -3.29 15.46 3.96
N PRO A 23 -3.79 16.59 4.52
CA PRO A 23 -4.86 17.34 3.89
C PRO A 23 -4.37 18.01 2.61
N LEU A 24 -5.23 18.03 1.60
CA LEU A 24 -4.97 18.69 0.33
C LEU A 24 -6.03 19.77 0.09
N ALA A 25 -5.76 20.65 -0.86
CA ALA A 25 -6.73 21.63 -1.29
C ALA A 25 -7.98 20.94 -1.83
N GLY A 26 -9.14 21.58 -1.66
CA GLY A 26 -10.40 21.05 -2.18
C GLY A 26 -11.06 19.99 -1.31
N GLY A 27 -10.66 19.88 -0.05
CA GLY A 27 -11.27 18.92 0.88
C GLY A 27 -10.89 17.46 0.62
N ARG A 28 -9.77 17.23 -0.07
CA ARG A 28 -9.24 15.90 -0.33
C ARG A 28 -8.13 15.58 0.64
N PHE A 29 -7.80 14.30 0.75
CA PHE A 29 -6.75 13.83 1.65
C PHE A 29 -5.88 12.81 0.94
N LYS A 30 -4.58 12.97 1.10
CA LYS A 30 -3.59 12.01 0.60
C LYS A 30 -3.30 11.02 1.72
N LEU A 31 -3.47 9.73 1.47
CA LEU A 31 -3.22 8.68 2.46
C LEU A 31 -1.83 8.12 2.30
N SER A 32 -1.21 7.75 3.41
CA SER A 32 0.09 7.08 3.37
C SER A 32 -0.06 5.65 2.85
N ALA A 33 0.49 5.38 1.68
CA ALA A 33 0.51 4.03 1.14
C ALA A 33 1.29 3.08 2.04
N ALA A 34 2.39 3.55 2.64
CA ALA A 34 3.18 2.73 3.57
C ALA A 34 2.34 2.30 4.76
N TRP A 35 1.54 3.23 5.33
CA TRP A 35 0.64 2.90 6.43
C TRP A 35 -0.38 1.84 6.02
N LEU A 36 -0.97 2.01 4.83
CA LEU A 36 -2.00 1.09 4.34
C LEU A 36 -1.44 -0.32 4.14
N ILE A 37 -0.27 -0.44 3.53
CA ILE A 37 0.38 -1.73 3.30
C ILE A 37 0.76 -2.38 4.63
N ASP A 38 1.34 -1.60 5.53
CA ASP A 38 1.73 -2.10 6.85
C ASP A 38 0.53 -2.59 7.65
N ASN A 39 -0.56 -1.82 7.65
CA ASN A 39 -1.76 -2.16 8.43
C ASN A 39 -2.68 -3.17 7.72
N ALA A 40 -2.38 -3.52 6.48
CA ALA A 40 -2.98 -4.68 5.82
C ALA A 40 -2.23 -5.98 6.19
N GLY A 41 -1.19 -5.89 7.03
CA GLY A 41 -0.41 -7.04 7.47
C GLY A 41 0.60 -7.53 6.45
N LEU A 42 1.05 -6.66 5.54
CA LEU A 42 1.89 -7.07 4.42
C LEU A 42 3.38 -6.80 4.63
N ARG A 43 3.78 -6.18 5.73
CA ARG A 43 5.19 -5.95 6.02
C ARG A 43 5.90 -7.31 6.13
N GLY A 44 6.91 -7.52 5.30
CA GLY A 44 7.63 -8.79 5.24
C GLY A 44 6.92 -9.90 4.46
N TYR A 45 5.74 -9.62 3.89
CA TYR A 45 5.02 -10.60 3.07
C TYR A 45 5.86 -10.99 1.85
N ARG A 46 5.95 -12.29 1.59
CA ARG A 46 6.82 -12.82 0.56
C ARG A 46 6.12 -13.89 -0.28
N MET A 47 6.33 -13.85 -1.59
CA MET A 47 5.92 -14.88 -2.54
C MET A 47 7.16 -15.27 -3.37
N GLY A 48 7.69 -16.48 -3.14
CA GLY A 48 8.91 -16.92 -3.82
C GLY A 48 10.07 -15.98 -3.53
N ASP A 49 10.69 -15.43 -4.58
CA ASP A 49 11.85 -14.55 -4.47
C ASP A 49 11.50 -13.06 -4.51
N VAL A 50 10.24 -12.70 -4.32
CA VAL A 50 9.84 -11.31 -4.20
C VAL A 50 9.07 -11.08 -2.91
N GLY A 51 9.30 -9.97 -2.25
CA GLY A 51 8.61 -9.65 -1.01
C GLY A 51 8.44 -8.18 -0.77
N VAL A 52 7.54 -7.86 0.15
CA VAL A 52 7.38 -6.52 0.71
C VAL A 52 8.46 -6.36 1.77
N TRP A 53 9.32 -5.35 1.61
CA TRP A 53 10.45 -5.18 2.52
C TRP A 53 9.96 -4.84 3.92
N GLU A 54 10.47 -5.58 4.91
CA GLU A 54 10.05 -5.40 6.30
C GLU A 54 10.47 -4.07 6.90
N LYS A 55 11.50 -3.41 6.33
CA LYS A 55 11.98 -2.10 6.81
C LYS A 55 11.23 -0.94 6.17
N GLN A 56 10.67 -1.13 4.98
CA GLN A 56 9.94 -0.09 4.26
C GLN A 56 8.86 -0.73 3.39
N PRO A 57 7.57 -0.69 3.81
CA PRO A 57 6.51 -1.42 3.11
C PRO A 57 6.22 -0.95 1.69
N LEU A 58 6.70 0.23 1.30
CA LEU A 58 6.54 0.72 -0.08
C LEU A 58 7.51 0.05 -1.05
N VAL A 59 8.48 -0.71 -0.55
CA VAL A 59 9.56 -1.27 -1.37
C VAL A 59 9.35 -2.76 -1.55
N LEU A 60 9.43 -3.23 -2.79
CA LEU A 60 9.50 -4.65 -3.08
C LEU A 60 10.95 -5.05 -3.24
N VAL A 61 11.29 -6.22 -2.71
CA VAL A 61 12.65 -6.76 -2.77
C VAL A 61 12.66 -8.01 -3.65
N ASN A 62 13.63 -8.08 -4.55
CA ASN A 62 13.93 -9.28 -5.29
C ASN A 62 15.06 -10.02 -4.54
N TYR A 63 14.75 -11.19 -4.00
CA TYR A 63 15.70 -11.99 -3.22
C TYR A 63 16.63 -12.84 -4.09
N GLY A 64 16.58 -12.67 -5.43
CA GLY A 64 17.55 -13.28 -6.32
C GLY A 64 17.00 -13.70 -7.67
N GLN A 65 15.94 -14.49 -7.70
CA GLN A 65 15.46 -15.14 -8.92
C GLN A 65 14.14 -14.59 -9.45
N ALA A 66 13.59 -13.56 -8.84
CA ALA A 66 12.30 -13.04 -9.27
C ALA A 66 12.42 -12.36 -10.65
N THR A 67 11.46 -12.64 -11.52
CA THR A 67 11.35 -12.01 -12.83
C THR A 67 10.52 -10.73 -12.74
N GLY A 68 10.50 -9.95 -13.83
CA GLY A 68 9.61 -8.79 -13.91
C GLY A 68 8.14 -9.16 -13.73
N GLU A 69 7.74 -10.33 -14.24
CA GLU A 69 6.38 -10.84 -14.06
C GLU A 69 6.08 -11.15 -12.60
N ASP A 70 7.04 -11.75 -11.89
CA ASP A 70 6.88 -12.06 -10.46
C ASP A 70 6.70 -10.78 -9.65
N ILE A 71 7.48 -9.76 -9.97
CA ILE A 71 7.40 -8.46 -9.31
C ILE A 71 6.07 -7.79 -9.59
N TYR A 72 5.62 -7.82 -10.84
CA TYR A 72 4.32 -7.27 -11.21
C TYR A 72 3.19 -7.99 -10.48
N ALA A 73 3.24 -9.32 -10.42
CA ALA A 73 2.22 -10.11 -9.72
C ALA A 73 2.18 -9.77 -8.23
N MET A 74 3.34 -9.56 -7.60
CA MET A 74 3.40 -9.14 -6.20
C MET A 74 2.77 -7.74 -6.02
N ALA A 75 3.09 -6.81 -6.91
CA ALA A 75 2.52 -5.47 -6.83
C ALA A 75 0.98 -5.51 -6.94
N GLN A 76 0.46 -6.34 -7.84
CA GLN A 76 -0.99 -6.49 -8.00
C GLN A 76 -1.62 -7.14 -6.76
N ASP A 77 -0.96 -8.13 -6.16
CA ASP A 77 -1.45 -8.79 -4.97
C ASP A 77 -1.51 -7.83 -3.77
N VAL A 78 -0.49 -7.00 -3.60
CA VAL A 78 -0.45 -5.97 -2.55
C VAL A 78 -1.61 -4.99 -2.75
N ARG A 79 -1.83 -4.53 -3.98
CA ARG A 79 -2.94 -3.62 -4.29
C ARG A 79 -4.30 -4.23 -3.96
N LEU A 80 -4.48 -5.49 -4.34
CA LEU A 80 -5.74 -6.20 -4.09
C LEU A 80 -5.99 -6.35 -2.58
N ARG A 81 -4.97 -6.70 -1.82
CA ARG A 81 -5.09 -6.88 -0.36
C ARG A 81 -5.42 -5.57 0.35
N VAL A 82 -4.77 -4.48 -0.05
CA VAL A 82 -5.08 -3.15 0.50
C VAL A 82 -6.51 -2.75 0.15
N LYS A 83 -6.95 -2.97 -1.08
CA LYS A 83 -8.31 -2.68 -1.48
C LYS A 83 -9.33 -3.48 -0.69
N ASN A 84 -9.05 -4.76 -0.44
CA ASN A 84 -9.93 -5.62 0.34
C ASN A 84 -10.00 -5.17 1.81
N CYS A 85 -8.88 -4.68 2.36
CA CYS A 85 -8.84 -4.23 3.76
C CYS A 85 -9.47 -2.85 3.97
N PHE A 86 -9.25 -1.92 3.06
CA PHE A 86 -9.58 -0.50 3.28
C PHE A 86 -10.50 0.09 2.22
N GLY A 87 -10.77 -0.62 1.14
CA GLY A 87 -11.54 -0.08 0.02
C GLY A 87 -10.78 0.98 -0.78
N VAL A 88 -9.48 1.10 -0.59
CA VAL A 88 -8.65 2.12 -1.22
C VAL A 88 -7.80 1.50 -2.31
N LYS A 89 -7.74 2.16 -3.47
CA LYS A 89 -6.96 1.72 -4.61
C LYS A 89 -5.59 2.40 -4.59
N LEU A 90 -4.53 1.60 -4.47
CA LEU A 90 -3.17 2.12 -4.55
C LEU A 90 -2.77 2.41 -5.99
N GLU A 91 -1.98 3.46 -6.19
CA GLU A 91 -1.35 3.72 -7.47
C GLU A 91 -0.15 2.78 -7.65
N PRO A 92 0.12 2.32 -8.88
CA PRO A 92 1.15 1.31 -9.12
C PRO A 92 2.57 1.89 -9.19
N GLU A 93 2.96 2.67 -8.21
CA GLU A 93 4.34 3.11 -8.10
C GLU A 93 5.07 2.17 -7.18
N VAL A 94 5.97 1.35 -7.75
CA VAL A 94 6.74 0.38 -7.00
C VAL A 94 8.21 0.74 -7.06
N ALA A 95 8.80 1.01 -5.89
CA ALA A 95 10.24 1.16 -5.77
C ALA A 95 10.86 -0.22 -5.60
N MET A 96 11.92 -0.49 -6.34
CA MET A 96 12.59 -1.78 -6.35
C MET A 96 13.98 -1.66 -5.73
N VAL A 97 14.31 -2.63 -4.92
CA VAL A 97 15.64 -2.77 -4.35
C VAL A 97 16.22 -4.12 -4.72
#